data_14deafe65e42f4c780714fae85fb6ef6
#
_entry.id   14deafe65e42f4c780714fae85fb6ef6
#
_cell.length_a   1.000
_cell.length_b   1.000
_cell.length_c   1.000
_cell.angle_alpha   90.00
_cell.angle_beta   90.00
_cell.angle_gamma   90.00
#
_symmetry.space_group_name_H-M   'P 1'
#
loop_
_entity.id
_entity.type
_entity.pdbx_description
1 polymer ?
#
loop_
_entity_poly.entity_id
_entity_poly.type
_entity_poly.pdbx_seq_one_letter_code
_entity_poly.pdbx_strand_id
1 'polypeptide(L)'
;MERLKERSAFFQDKRYTLRMKRDGTIKISEEYCLDCRRRLLKNGYNHRIAILDNGLGKHEFRIHRKRCPYCGEIKPDYSKLAPKFGNYHENYKKRARQHYMEGLMPSQIQRVFQIDFNLRISLTTIVNWVRAVAGSLREMLRVTPVPSSGYWGYDEIHLRINKERMYVIDTVDLNTRFIPVALVSEHMGRDAGRVVLMEGRKDRKLWINGLVKDCTANLGGLFHTRSFKHVIQQNCLTHVKWIVSKHVKAFAGLSKQSKKPVPVEWRWLLQRFYAFIDSRNETDAYIKLEIIRRTVERLKGKKINELLTAVKQLESWLPKIIAHQKNPFIPTTNNLLEGFHKKYTCYPSFKRHMMTLDGAQRILDYRVFRHNFRRFPEYKLQFEVKFEEFKIILSELPNKRTMSAQHRYFQAEFKKLDEWYGNYRELWQQYFAKI
;
A
#
# COMPACT_ATOMS: atom_id res chain seq x y z
N MET A 1 19.66 -41.40 -2.18
CA MET A 1 19.17 -42.09 -0.96
C MET A 1 19.97 -41.80 0.31
N GLU A 2 21.23 -41.35 0.24
CA GLU A 2 22.02 -41.03 1.45
C GLU A 2 21.60 -39.74 2.20
N ARG A 3 21.08 -38.74 1.53
CA ARG A 3 20.64 -37.48 2.19
C ARG A 3 19.37 -37.59 3.07
N LEU A 4 18.67 -38.71 3.03
CA LEU A 4 17.52 -38.98 3.93
C LEU A 4 17.96 -39.64 5.27
N LYS A 5 19.22 -40.04 5.38
CA LYS A 5 19.70 -40.75 6.59
C LYS A 5 19.93 -39.82 7.80
N GLU A 6 20.11 -38.50 7.58
CA GLU A 6 20.54 -37.58 8.65
C GLU A 6 19.46 -36.65 9.21
N ARG A 7 18.22 -36.73 8.75
CA ARG A 7 17.14 -35.86 9.27
C ARG A 7 16.13 -36.63 10.11
N SER A 8 16.54 -37.11 11.26
CA SER A 8 15.60 -37.23 12.38
C SER A 8 15.34 -35.82 12.93
N ALA A 9 14.55 -35.03 12.22
CA ALA A 9 14.15 -33.75 12.71
C ALA A 9 13.25 -33.97 13.94
N PHE A 10 13.77 -33.65 15.09
CA PHE A 10 12.97 -33.56 16.33
C PHE A 10 12.15 -32.26 16.23
N PHE A 11 10.85 -32.40 15.99
CA PHE A 11 9.91 -31.31 16.13
C PHE A 11 9.44 -31.33 17.60
N GLN A 12 9.84 -30.32 18.35
CA GLN A 12 9.26 -30.09 19.67
C GLN A 12 7.93 -29.33 19.49
N ASP A 13 6.83 -29.99 19.74
CA ASP A 13 5.62 -29.32 20.21
C ASP A 13 5.89 -28.86 21.66
N LYS A 14 5.19 -27.83 22.14
CA LYS A 14 5.34 -27.28 23.51
C LYS A 14 5.18 -28.37 24.60
N ARG A 15 4.63 -29.53 24.24
CA ARG A 15 4.33 -30.63 25.17
C ARG A 15 4.88 -32.01 24.75
N TYR A 16 4.86 -32.33 23.45
CA TYR A 16 5.22 -33.69 22.99
C TYR A 16 6.30 -33.62 21.89
N THR A 17 7.27 -34.54 21.95
CA THR A 17 8.32 -34.70 20.95
C THR A 17 7.82 -35.52 19.78
N LEU A 18 7.87 -34.99 18.57
CA LEU A 18 7.50 -35.70 17.35
C LEU A 18 8.74 -36.28 16.67
N ARG A 19 8.72 -37.59 16.40
CA ARG A 19 9.79 -38.27 15.69
C ARG A 19 9.28 -38.80 14.34
N MET A 20 9.93 -38.36 13.24
CA MET A 20 9.65 -38.89 11.91
C MET A 20 10.54 -40.11 11.65
N LYS A 21 9.95 -41.23 11.25
CA LYS A 21 10.65 -42.40 10.77
C LYS A 21 11.02 -42.28 9.29
N ARG A 22 11.92 -43.16 8.81
CA ARG A 22 12.34 -43.22 7.40
C ARG A 22 11.19 -43.48 6.41
N ASP A 23 10.15 -44.21 6.86
CA ASP A 23 8.96 -44.54 6.08
C ASP A 23 7.91 -43.42 6.01
N GLY A 24 8.21 -42.19 6.51
CA GLY A 24 7.28 -41.08 6.57
C GLY A 24 6.28 -41.18 7.76
N THR A 25 6.44 -42.14 8.62
CA THR A 25 5.58 -42.24 9.82
C THR A 25 6.02 -41.27 10.89
N ILE A 26 5.09 -40.39 11.35
CA ILE A 26 5.31 -39.50 12.48
C ILE A 26 4.72 -40.07 13.74
N LYS A 27 5.53 -40.17 14.79
CA LYS A 27 5.13 -40.70 16.10
C LYS A 27 5.40 -39.70 17.20
N ILE A 28 4.57 -39.71 18.23
CA ILE A 28 4.86 -39.09 19.52
C ILE A 28 5.88 -39.96 20.21
N SER A 29 7.01 -39.39 20.66
CA SER A 29 8.08 -40.17 21.31
C SER A 29 7.72 -40.61 22.70
N GLU A 30 7.00 -39.78 23.43
CA GLU A 30 6.60 -40.07 24.81
C GLU A 30 5.68 -41.29 24.89
N GLU A 31 5.96 -42.14 25.86
CA GLU A 31 5.11 -43.33 26.17
C GLU A 31 4.04 -43.00 27.20
N TYR A 32 4.21 -41.94 27.96
CA TYR A 32 3.32 -41.51 29.03
C TYR A 32 2.70 -40.17 28.74
N CYS A 33 1.47 -39.96 29.22
CA CYS A 33 0.79 -38.68 29.16
C CYS A 33 1.52 -37.66 30.01
N LEU A 34 1.81 -36.46 29.45
CA LEU A 34 2.50 -35.42 30.16
C LEU A 34 1.66 -34.78 31.26
N ASP A 35 0.33 -34.87 31.16
CA ASP A 35 -0.58 -34.28 32.12
C ASP A 35 -0.83 -35.23 33.32
N CYS A 36 -1.17 -36.48 33.06
CA CYS A 36 -1.57 -37.44 34.14
C CYS A 36 -0.62 -38.62 34.32
N ARG A 37 0.49 -38.68 33.60
CA ARG A 37 1.54 -39.72 33.69
C ARG A 37 1.08 -41.18 33.38
N ARG A 38 -0.14 -41.35 32.92
CA ARG A 38 -0.60 -42.67 32.48
C ARG A 38 -0.03 -43.05 31.12
N ARG A 39 0.13 -44.35 30.88
CA ARG A 39 0.65 -44.88 29.62
C ARG A 39 -0.28 -44.53 28.46
N LEU A 40 0.28 -44.03 27.35
CA LEU A 40 -0.43 -43.68 26.14
C LEU A 40 -0.74 -44.91 25.30
N LEU A 41 -1.98 -45.07 24.89
CA LEU A 41 -2.43 -46.12 24.00
C LEU A 41 -2.38 -45.72 22.54
N LYS A 42 -2.14 -46.66 21.64
CA LYS A 42 -2.24 -46.48 20.21
C LYS A 42 -3.69 -46.15 19.82
N ASN A 43 -3.92 -45.16 18.96
CA ASN A 43 -5.26 -44.76 18.51
C ASN A 43 -5.32 -44.62 16.98
N GLY A 44 -4.74 -45.57 16.26
CA GLY A 44 -4.73 -45.61 14.80
C GLY A 44 -3.78 -44.62 14.16
N TYR A 45 -4.02 -44.34 12.90
CA TYR A 45 -3.22 -43.44 12.07
C TYR A 45 -4.11 -42.43 11.38
N ASN A 46 -3.59 -41.19 11.19
CA ASN A 46 -4.12 -40.26 10.22
C ASN A 46 -3.19 -40.22 9.01
N HIS A 47 -3.75 -40.34 7.82
CA HIS A 47 -3.00 -40.07 6.58
C HIS A 47 -3.07 -38.62 6.26
N ARG A 48 -1.93 -38.03 5.89
CA ARG A 48 -1.84 -36.65 5.49
C ARG A 48 -0.86 -36.51 4.33
N ILE A 49 -1.26 -35.73 3.35
CA ILE A 49 -0.42 -35.37 2.21
C ILE A 49 0.05 -33.96 2.40
N ALA A 50 1.35 -33.73 2.32
CA ALA A 50 1.92 -32.41 2.32
C ALA A 50 2.97 -32.25 1.22
N ILE A 51 3.06 -31.08 0.67
CA ILE A 51 4.08 -30.68 -0.30
C ILE A 51 5.11 -29.85 0.45
N LEU A 52 6.28 -30.43 0.64
CA LEU A 52 7.39 -29.84 1.38
C LEU A 52 8.27 -28.99 0.46
N ASP A 53 8.89 -27.94 1.04
CA ASP A 53 9.81 -27.06 0.33
C ASP A 53 11.25 -27.62 0.29
N ASN A 54 11.39 -28.88 -0.06
CA ASN A 54 12.68 -29.58 -0.14
C ASN A 54 12.99 -30.08 -1.55
N GLY A 55 12.21 -29.66 -2.54
CA GLY A 55 12.34 -30.11 -3.93
C GLY A 55 11.87 -31.54 -4.22
N LEU A 56 11.45 -32.28 -3.19
CA LEU A 56 11.03 -33.70 -3.34
C LEU A 56 9.52 -33.83 -3.66
N GLY A 57 8.79 -32.73 -3.76
CA GLY A 57 7.40 -32.72 -4.18
C GLY A 57 6.40 -33.14 -3.09
N LYS A 58 5.48 -34.02 -3.48
CA LYS A 58 4.38 -34.47 -2.64
C LYS A 58 4.80 -35.61 -1.73
N HIS A 59 4.62 -35.42 -0.42
CA HIS A 59 4.91 -36.45 0.59
C HIS A 59 3.65 -36.89 1.27
N GLU A 60 3.51 -38.21 1.47
CA GLU A 60 2.47 -38.78 2.26
C GLU A 60 3.02 -39.11 3.65
N PHE A 61 2.34 -38.64 4.67
CA PHE A 61 2.69 -38.89 6.07
C PHE A 61 1.64 -39.78 6.73
N ARG A 62 2.12 -40.77 7.47
CA ARG A 62 1.31 -41.54 8.42
C ARG A 62 1.53 -40.96 9.80
N ILE A 63 0.53 -40.26 10.34
CA ILE A 63 0.60 -39.70 11.68
C ILE A 63 -0.01 -40.66 12.68
N HIS A 64 0.85 -41.23 13.51
CA HIS A 64 0.45 -42.14 14.53
C HIS A 64 -0.29 -41.39 15.64
N ARG A 65 -1.57 -41.75 15.88
CA ARG A 65 -2.38 -41.14 16.93
C ARG A 65 -2.16 -41.93 18.25
N LYS A 66 -2.09 -41.18 19.35
CA LYS A 66 -2.07 -41.70 20.70
C LYS A 66 -3.24 -41.15 21.50
N ARG A 67 -3.73 -41.96 22.44
CA ARG A 67 -4.80 -41.57 23.35
C ARG A 67 -4.37 -41.88 24.79
N CYS A 68 -4.59 -40.91 25.68
CA CYS A 68 -4.54 -41.15 27.10
C CYS A 68 -5.90 -41.77 27.56
N PRO A 69 -5.91 -42.86 28.32
CA PRO A 69 -7.16 -43.43 28.81
C PRO A 69 -7.98 -42.45 29.65
N TYR A 70 -7.32 -41.49 30.30
CA TYR A 70 -7.94 -40.53 31.20
C TYR A 70 -8.16 -39.17 30.53
N CYS A 71 -7.12 -38.60 29.88
CA CYS A 71 -7.17 -37.23 29.29
C CYS A 71 -7.76 -37.23 27.87
N GLY A 72 -7.97 -38.37 27.23
CA GLY A 72 -8.50 -38.43 25.88
C GLY A 72 -7.45 -38.42 24.78
N GLU A 73 -7.83 -37.96 23.58
CA GLU A 73 -6.94 -37.96 22.41
C GLU A 73 -5.82 -36.90 22.52
N ILE A 74 -4.60 -37.36 22.28
CA ILE A 74 -3.45 -36.47 22.18
C ILE A 74 -3.39 -35.86 20.78
N LYS A 75 -3.44 -34.55 20.68
CA LYS A 75 -3.40 -33.77 19.43
C LYS A 75 -2.11 -32.95 19.36
N PRO A 76 -1.00 -33.53 18.91
CA PRO A 76 0.23 -32.78 18.76
C PRO A 76 0.13 -31.74 17.61
N ASP A 77 0.90 -30.70 17.73
CA ASP A 77 0.97 -29.68 16.68
C ASP A 77 1.90 -30.11 15.55
N TYR A 78 1.33 -30.35 14.39
CA TYR A 78 2.05 -30.68 13.16
C TYR A 78 2.24 -29.45 12.25
N SER A 79 1.97 -28.25 12.73
CA SER A 79 1.97 -27.04 11.90
C SER A 79 3.34 -26.74 11.25
N LYS A 80 4.43 -27.20 11.90
CA LYS A 80 5.79 -27.10 11.33
C LYS A 80 6.01 -28.00 10.10
N LEU A 81 5.25 -29.06 9.94
CA LEU A 81 5.33 -29.96 8.78
C LEU A 81 4.38 -29.55 7.67
N ALA A 82 3.15 -29.25 8.03
CA ALA A 82 2.14 -28.76 7.12
C ALA A 82 1.07 -28.00 7.92
N PRO A 83 0.54 -26.90 7.40
CA PRO A 83 -0.52 -26.15 8.07
C PRO A 83 -1.73 -27.07 8.30
N LYS A 84 -2.44 -26.87 9.41
CA LYS A 84 -3.52 -27.73 9.91
C LYS A 84 -4.57 -28.09 8.85
N PHE A 85 -4.82 -27.19 7.88
CA PHE A 85 -5.83 -27.32 6.84
C PHE A 85 -5.27 -27.08 5.42
N GLY A 86 -4.00 -27.38 5.18
CA GLY A 86 -3.38 -27.14 3.87
C GLY A 86 -2.38 -28.21 3.47
N ASN A 87 -2.26 -28.45 2.17
CA ASN A 87 -1.34 -29.43 1.61
C ASN A 87 0.01 -28.85 1.25
N TYR A 88 0.18 -27.51 1.29
CA TYR A 88 1.39 -26.83 0.84
C TYR A 88 2.15 -26.22 2.01
N HIS A 89 3.47 -26.41 2.02
CA HIS A 89 4.34 -25.76 2.98
C HIS A 89 4.21 -24.24 2.91
N GLU A 90 4.38 -23.54 4.04
CA GLU A 90 4.18 -22.11 4.14
C GLU A 90 5.11 -21.30 3.20
N ASN A 91 6.31 -21.81 2.91
CA ASN A 91 7.24 -21.17 1.99
C ASN A 91 6.65 -20.99 0.58
N TYR A 92 5.86 -21.92 0.08
CA TYR A 92 5.19 -21.75 -1.22
C TYR A 92 4.16 -20.62 -1.18
N LYS A 93 3.40 -20.51 -0.09
CA LYS A 93 2.47 -19.40 0.09
C LYS A 93 3.22 -18.07 0.19
N LYS A 94 4.33 -18.02 0.94
CA LYS A 94 5.19 -16.84 1.05
C LYS A 94 5.73 -16.43 -0.31
N ARG A 95 6.26 -17.36 -1.11
CA ARG A 95 6.74 -17.10 -2.48
C ARG A 95 5.62 -16.59 -3.40
N ALA A 96 4.45 -17.21 -3.36
CA ALA A 96 3.30 -16.75 -4.14
C ALA A 96 2.93 -15.30 -3.82
N ARG A 97 2.92 -14.92 -2.55
CA ARG A 97 2.67 -13.56 -2.08
C ARG A 97 3.76 -12.59 -2.51
N GLN A 98 5.03 -13.00 -2.44
CA GLN A 98 6.17 -12.21 -2.93
C GLN A 98 6.07 -11.93 -4.43
N HIS A 99 5.82 -12.96 -5.24
CA HIS A 99 5.62 -12.79 -6.68
C HIS A 99 4.43 -11.88 -7.00
N TYR A 100 3.34 -12.00 -6.24
CA TYR A 100 2.19 -11.11 -6.41
C TYR A 100 2.53 -9.66 -6.04
N MET A 101 3.29 -9.43 -4.98
CA MET A 101 3.81 -8.11 -4.61
C MET A 101 4.73 -7.54 -5.70
N GLU A 102 5.52 -8.39 -6.39
CA GLU A 102 6.34 -8.00 -7.54
C GLU A 102 5.50 -7.70 -8.80
N GLY A 103 4.20 -8.00 -8.77
CA GLY A 103 3.26 -7.66 -9.83
C GLY A 103 2.90 -8.78 -10.77
N LEU A 104 3.34 -10.00 -10.47
CA LEU A 104 2.94 -11.14 -11.26
C LEU A 104 1.45 -11.44 -11.03
N MET A 105 0.76 -11.77 -12.11
CA MET A 105 -0.62 -12.27 -12.03
C MET A 105 -0.66 -13.69 -11.49
N PRO A 106 -1.77 -14.13 -10.89
CA PRO A 106 -1.89 -15.51 -10.40
C PRO A 106 -1.54 -16.59 -11.43
N SER A 107 -1.87 -16.37 -12.72
CA SER A 107 -1.50 -17.26 -13.82
C SER A 107 0.00 -17.28 -14.12
N GLN A 108 0.67 -16.15 -13.96
CA GLN A 108 2.13 -16.08 -14.10
C GLN A 108 2.81 -16.76 -12.90
N ILE A 109 2.29 -16.55 -11.69
CA ILE A 109 2.75 -17.23 -10.48
C ILE A 109 2.60 -18.74 -10.65
N GLN A 110 1.47 -19.21 -11.19
CA GLN A 110 1.25 -20.63 -11.48
C GLN A 110 2.33 -21.19 -12.41
N ARG A 111 2.69 -20.44 -13.47
CA ARG A 111 3.78 -20.84 -14.39
C ARG A 111 5.13 -20.90 -13.68
N VAL A 112 5.47 -19.92 -12.86
CA VAL A 112 6.71 -19.92 -12.06
C VAL A 112 6.76 -21.16 -11.18
N PHE A 113 5.67 -21.49 -10.48
CA PHE A 113 5.63 -22.71 -9.65
C PHE A 113 5.78 -24.00 -10.48
N GLN A 114 5.19 -24.03 -11.68
CA GLN A 114 5.36 -25.18 -12.57
C GLN A 114 6.80 -25.33 -13.08
N ILE A 115 7.46 -24.22 -13.44
CA ILE A 115 8.84 -24.22 -13.98
C ILE A 115 9.85 -24.50 -12.88
N ASP A 116 9.79 -23.73 -11.78
CA ASP A 116 10.84 -23.73 -10.75
C ASP A 116 10.73 -24.91 -9.78
N PHE A 117 9.53 -25.41 -9.56
CA PHE A 117 9.26 -26.44 -8.54
C PHE A 117 8.53 -27.67 -9.08
N ASN A 118 8.24 -27.73 -10.37
CA ASN A 118 7.41 -28.75 -10.99
C ASN A 118 6.06 -28.96 -10.24
N LEU A 119 5.49 -27.86 -9.72
CA LEU A 119 4.24 -27.89 -8.94
C LEU A 119 3.09 -27.29 -9.73
N ARG A 120 2.03 -28.08 -9.95
CA ARG A 120 0.76 -27.62 -10.50
C ARG A 120 -0.16 -27.15 -9.36
N ILE A 121 -0.14 -25.84 -9.11
CA ILE A 121 -1.01 -25.22 -8.12
C ILE A 121 -2.20 -24.58 -8.83
N SER A 122 -3.43 -24.78 -8.34
CA SER A 122 -4.59 -24.15 -8.96
C SER A 122 -4.57 -22.64 -8.81
N LEU A 123 -5.10 -21.90 -9.78
CA LEU A 123 -5.24 -20.44 -9.71
C LEU A 123 -6.03 -20.03 -8.46
N THR A 124 -7.10 -20.75 -8.16
CA THR A 124 -7.93 -20.51 -6.97
C THR A 124 -7.10 -20.63 -5.68
N THR A 125 -6.21 -21.61 -5.59
CA THR A 125 -5.31 -21.77 -4.43
C THR A 125 -4.38 -20.59 -4.27
N ILE A 126 -3.74 -20.12 -5.37
CA ILE A 126 -2.86 -18.96 -5.36
C ILE A 126 -3.64 -17.70 -4.96
N VAL A 127 -4.80 -17.48 -5.56
CA VAL A 127 -5.68 -16.34 -5.22
C VAL A 127 -6.08 -16.38 -3.74
N ASN A 128 -6.41 -17.54 -3.20
CA ASN A 128 -6.77 -17.68 -1.79
C ASN A 128 -5.58 -17.38 -0.86
N TRP A 129 -4.36 -17.79 -1.23
CA TRP A 129 -3.16 -17.44 -0.45
C TRP A 129 -2.87 -15.95 -0.42
N VAL A 130 -3.08 -15.27 -1.54
CA VAL A 130 -2.94 -13.82 -1.64
C VAL A 130 -4.06 -13.13 -0.84
N ARG A 131 -5.30 -13.57 -0.99
CA ARG A 131 -6.46 -13.00 -0.29
C ARG A 131 -6.37 -13.15 1.23
N ALA A 132 -5.89 -14.28 1.71
CA ALA A 132 -5.77 -14.53 3.14
C ALA A 132 -4.92 -13.50 3.90
N VAL A 133 -4.00 -12.82 3.21
CA VAL A 133 -3.10 -11.82 3.81
C VAL A 133 -3.53 -10.39 3.49
N ALA A 134 -4.31 -10.18 2.43
CA ALA A 134 -4.64 -8.83 1.98
C ALA A 134 -5.41 -8.01 3.02
N GLY A 135 -6.37 -8.61 3.72
CA GLY A 135 -7.10 -7.92 4.79
C GLY A 135 -6.21 -7.54 5.97
N SER A 136 -5.34 -8.47 6.37
CA SER A 136 -4.34 -8.24 7.42
C SER A 136 -3.32 -7.18 7.01
N LEU A 137 -2.95 -7.14 5.72
CA LEU A 137 -2.02 -6.17 5.18
C LEU A 137 -2.60 -4.75 5.25
N ARG A 138 -3.87 -4.58 4.90
CA ARG A 138 -4.54 -3.28 5.01
C ARG A 138 -4.58 -2.78 6.46
N GLU A 139 -4.99 -3.66 7.37
CA GLU A 139 -5.03 -3.32 8.79
C GLU A 139 -3.65 -2.94 9.30
N MET A 140 -2.64 -3.69 8.90
CA MET A 140 -1.26 -3.42 9.24
C MET A 140 -0.74 -2.10 8.63
N LEU A 141 -1.11 -1.76 7.39
CA LEU A 141 -0.81 -0.44 6.81
C LEU A 141 -1.46 0.70 7.60
N ARG A 142 -2.64 0.46 8.17
CA ARG A 142 -3.35 1.47 8.99
C ARG A 142 -2.69 1.71 10.34
N VAL A 143 -2.16 0.66 10.93
CA VAL A 143 -1.60 0.70 12.28
C VAL A 143 -0.10 0.91 12.33
N THR A 144 0.59 0.63 11.22
CA THR A 144 2.03 0.87 11.14
C THR A 144 2.28 2.36 11.07
N PRO A 145 3.04 2.95 12.00
CA PRO A 145 3.38 4.36 11.95
C PRO A 145 4.16 4.66 10.68
N VAL A 146 3.80 5.74 10.07
CA VAL A 146 4.41 6.24 8.84
C VAL A 146 5.19 7.49 9.21
N PRO A 147 6.48 7.58 8.90
CA PRO A 147 7.19 8.83 9.04
C PRO A 147 6.52 9.85 8.12
N SER A 148 5.92 10.87 8.70
CA SER A 148 5.22 11.92 7.96
C SER A 148 5.78 13.28 8.30
N SER A 149 6.14 14.05 7.27
CA SER A 149 6.51 15.45 7.40
C SER A 149 5.29 16.36 7.56
N GLY A 150 4.10 15.84 7.27
CA GLY A 150 2.86 16.61 7.22
C GLY A 150 2.64 17.36 5.90
N TYR A 151 3.51 17.23 4.91
CA TYR A 151 3.36 17.87 3.59
C TYR A 151 3.10 16.81 2.53
N TRP A 152 1.83 16.70 2.12
CA TRP A 152 1.37 15.62 1.28
C TRP A 152 1.07 16.07 -0.14
N GLY A 153 1.38 15.20 -1.10
CA GLY A 153 0.81 15.24 -2.44
C GLY A 153 -0.51 14.49 -2.45
N TYR A 154 -1.47 14.97 -3.20
CA TYR A 154 -2.78 14.35 -3.44
C TYR A 154 -3.02 14.26 -4.94
N ASP A 155 -3.46 13.09 -5.41
CA ASP A 155 -3.82 12.91 -6.81
C ASP A 155 -4.87 11.79 -6.98
N GLU A 156 -5.45 11.73 -8.17
CA GLU A 156 -6.50 10.79 -8.55
C GLU A 156 -6.15 10.10 -9.87
N ILE A 157 -6.18 8.77 -9.89
CA ILE A 157 -5.98 7.97 -11.11
C ILE A 157 -7.30 7.36 -11.55
N HIS A 158 -7.58 7.47 -12.85
CA HIS A 158 -8.69 6.77 -13.46
C HIS A 158 -8.38 5.29 -13.67
N LEU A 159 -9.25 4.43 -13.19
CA LEU A 159 -9.25 2.99 -13.41
C LEU A 159 -10.50 2.54 -14.17
N ARG A 160 -10.48 1.31 -14.64
CA ARG A 160 -11.68 0.59 -15.08
C ARG A 160 -11.77 -0.74 -14.34
N ILE A 161 -12.87 -0.93 -13.62
CA ILE A 161 -13.20 -2.17 -12.92
C ILE A 161 -14.52 -2.66 -13.53
N ASN A 162 -14.51 -3.85 -14.06
CA ASN A 162 -15.70 -4.41 -14.76
C ASN A 162 -16.31 -3.45 -15.81
N LYS A 163 -15.44 -2.77 -16.59
CA LYS A 163 -15.78 -1.72 -17.58
C LYS A 163 -16.30 -0.40 -17.01
N GLU A 164 -16.60 -0.31 -15.73
CA GLU A 164 -17.03 0.92 -15.05
C GLU A 164 -15.84 1.79 -14.69
N ARG A 165 -16.03 3.11 -14.69
CA ARG A 165 -15.01 4.08 -14.32
C ARG A 165 -14.91 4.14 -12.80
N MET A 166 -13.71 3.87 -12.31
CA MET A 166 -13.34 3.93 -10.90
C MET A 166 -12.09 4.80 -10.72
N TYR A 167 -11.70 5.08 -9.49
CA TYR A 167 -10.59 5.95 -9.17
C TYR A 167 -9.70 5.32 -8.12
N VAL A 168 -8.39 5.51 -8.24
CA VAL A 168 -7.48 5.41 -7.09
C VAL A 168 -7.24 6.82 -6.61
N ILE A 169 -7.46 7.04 -5.35
CA ILE A 169 -7.18 8.29 -4.66
C ILE A 169 -6.08 8.00 -3.66
N ASP A 170 -4.95 8.63 -3.84
CA ASP A 170 -3.81 8.40 -2.98
C ASP A 170 -3.10 9.69 -2.56
N THR A 171 -2.34 9.55 -1.51
CA THR A 171 -1.50 10.58 -0.96
C THR A 171 -0.08 10.08 -0.83
N VAL A 172 0.89 10.95 -1.03
CA VAL A 172 2.30 10.69 -0.74
C VAL A 172 2.83 11.82 0.14
N ASP A 173 3.54 11.49 1.19
CA ASP A 173 4.32 12.50 1.90
C ASP A 173 5.51 12.89 1.02
N LEU A 174 5.54 14.13 0.59
CA LEU A 174 6.45 14.61 -0.46
C LEU A 174 7.90 14.69 0.02
N ASN A 175 8.13 14.82 1.32
CA ASN A 175 9.47 14.90 1.91
C ASN A 175 9.98 13.50 2.28
N THR A 176 9.17 12.69 2.95
CA THR A 176 9.55 11.32 3.35
C THR A 176 9.36 10.30 2.25
N ARG A 177 8.55 10.62 1.22
CA ARG A 177 8.16 9.72 0.11
C ARG A 177 7.32 8.52 0.53
N PHE A 178 6.77 8.54 1.71
CA PHE A 178 5.85 7.52 2.20
C PHE A 178 4.47 7.73 1.58
N ILE A 179 3.69 6.64 1.44
CA ILE A 179 2.29 6.69 1.04
C ILE A 179 1.44 6.52 2.30
N PRO A 180 0.89 7.61 2.85
CA PRO A 180 0.06 7.53 4.04
C PRO A 180 -1.23 6.79 3.79
N VAL A 181 -1.95 7.11 2.71
CA VAL A 181 -3.26 6.54 2.40
C VAL A 181 -3.40 6.36 0.90
N ALA A 182 -3.99 5.23 0.49
CA ALA A 182 -4.40 4.99 -0.88
C ALA A 182 -5.69 4.15 -0.90
N LEU A 183 -6.72 4.65 -1.58
CA LEU A 183 -8.04 4.03 -1.65
C LEU A 183 -8.53 3.89 -3.09
N VAL A 184 -9.23 2.79 -3.37
CA VAL A 184 -10.04 2.65 -4.58
C VAL A 184 -11.45 3.16 -4.27
N SER A 185 -11.97 4.02 -5.13
CA SER A 185 -13.26 4.68 -4.97
C SER A 185 -14.09 4.64 -6.25
N GLU A 186 -15.40 4.56 -6.12
CA GLU A 186 -16.36 4.71 -7.22
C GLU A 186 -16.47 6.17 -7.67
N HIS A 187 -16.19 7.09 -6.77
CA HIS A 187 -16.30 8.53 -6.98
C HIS A 187 -14.97 9.22 -6.75
N MET A 188 -14.78 10.33 -7.43
CA MET A 188 -13.68 11.27 -7.20
C MET A 188 -14.21 12.56 -6.59
N GLY A 189 -13.30 13.44 -6.18
CA GLY A 189 -13.63 14.78 -5.71
C GLY A 189 -13.73 14.89 -4.20
N ARG A 190 -14.55 15.84 -3.73
CA ARG A 190 -14.56 16.29 -2.33
C ARG A 190 -14.77 15.17 -1.31
N ASP A 191 -15.78 14.33 -1.49
CA ASP A 191 -16.15 13.33 -0.48
C ASP A 191 -15.14 12.20 -0.43
N ALA A 192 -14.66 11.74 -1.57
CA ALA A 192 -13.61 10.74 -1.66
C ALA A 192 -12.28 11.28 -1.11
N GLY A 193 -11.90 12.51 -1.45
CA GLY A 193 -10.74 13.19 -0.86
C GLY A 193 -10.87 13.36 0.65
N ARG A 194 -12.08 13.66 1.15
CA ARG A 194 -12.35 13.72 2.58
C ARG A 194 -12.09 12.40 3.28
N VAL A 195 -12.55 11.28 2.70
CA VAL A 195 -12.32 9.94 3.26
C VAL A 195 -10.82 9.67 3.39
N VAL A 196 -10.05 9.91 2.32
CA VAL A 196 -8.60 9.68 2.30
C VAL A 196 -7.87 10.54 3.33
N LEU A 197 -8.16 11.84 3.37
CA LEU A 197 -7.49 12.76 4.31
C LEU A 197 -7.91 12.51 5.77
N MET A 198 -9.17 12.10 6.00
CA MET A 198 -9.64 11.73 7.34
C MET A 198 -9.06 10.41 7.82
N GLU A 199 -8.89 9.41 6.94
CA GLU A 199 -8.20 8.17 7.28
C GLU A 199 -6.76 8.46 7.76
N GLY A 200 -6.03 9.29 7.02
CA GLY A 200 -4.70 9.72 7.44
C GLY A 200 -4.68 10.42 8.79
N ARG A 201 -5.60 11.36 9.00
CA ARG A 201 -5.64 12.17 10.22
C ARG A 201 -6.18 11.45 11.44
N LYS A 202 -7.32 10.76 11.34
CA LYS A 202 -8.00 10.11 12.47
C LYS A 202 -7.44 8.72 12.73
N ASP A 203 -7.40 7.89 11.69
CA ASP A 203 -7.08 6.48 11.86
C ASP A 203 -5.57 6.27 12.02
N ARG A 204 -4.76 7.05 11.29
CA ARG A 204 -3.30 7.00 11.37
C ARG A 204 -2.69 8.07 12.29
N LYS A 205 -3.50 8.96 12.82
CA LYS A 205 -3.06 10.07 13.71
C LYS A 205 -1.95 10.95 13.11
N LEU A 206 -1.95 11.12 11.78
CA LEU A 206 -0.95 11.92 11.07
C LEU A 206 -1.39 13.38 10.99
N TRP A 207 -0.44 14.31 11.16
CA TRP A 207 -0.67 15.73 10.92
C TRP A 207 -0.55 16.02 9.43
N ILE A 208 -1.42 16.90 8.94
CA ILE A 208 -1.40 17.41 7.58
C ILE A 208 -1.27 18.93 7.69
N ASN A 209 -0.08 19.45 7.39
CA ASN A 209 0.22 20.88 7.43
C ASN A 209 0.06 21.53 6.06
N GLY A 210 0.39 20.78 5.01
CA GLY A 210 0.27 21.24 3.64
C GLY A 210 -0.15 20.16 2.67
N LEU A 211 -0.85 20.54 1.61
CA LEU A 211 -1.32 19.66 0.56
C LEU A 211 -1.00 20.22 -0.82
N VAL A 212 -0.17 19.52 -1.57
CA VAL A 212 0.10 19.80 -2.99
C VAL A 212 -0.85 18.96 -3.84
N LYS A 213 -1.62 19.62 -4.71
CA LYS A 213 -2.65 18.94 -5.49
C LYS A 213 -2.74 19.49 -6.91
N ASP A 214 -3.38 18.76 -7.81
CA ASP A 214 -3.80 19.29 -9.11
C ASP A 214 -4.74 20.50 -8.92
N CYS A 215 -4.63 21.46 -9.80
CA CYS A 215 -5.45 22.67 -9.81
C CYS A 215 -6.95 22.35 -9.96
N THR A 216 -7.28 21.25 -10.65
CA THR A 216 -8.63 20.83 -10.97
C THR A 216 -9.24 19.93 -9.89
N ALA A 217 -8.45 19.46 -8.92
CA ALA A 217 -8.96 18.61 -7.84
C ALA A 217 -10.03 19.34 -7.02
N ASN A 218 -11.26 18.81 -7.05
CA ASN A 218 -12.42 19.44 -6.41
C ASN A 218 -12.47 19.15 -4.89
N LEU A 219 -11.51 19.71 -4.16
CA LEU A 219 -11.43 19.60 -2.70
C LEU A 219 -11.85 20.89 -1.97
N GLY A 220 -12.32 21.92 -2.71
CA GLY A 220 -12.47 23.29 -2.21
C GLY A 220 -13.18 23.44 -0.88
N GLY A 221 -14.37 22.86 -0.74
CA GLY A 221 -15.15 22.98 0.49
C GLY A 221 -14.57 22.22 1.69
N LEU A 222 -13.62 21.31 1.49
CA LEU A 222 -13.01 20.53 2.56
C LEU A 222 -12.14 21.40 3.48
N PHE A 223 -11.43 22.37 2.90
CA PHE A 223 -10.50 23.24 3.64
C PHE A 223 -11.19 24.36 4.42
N HIS A 224 -12.50 24.51 4.33
CA HIS A 224 -13.28 25.38 5.21
C HIS A 224 -13.75 24.67 6.49
N THR A 225 -13.59 23.34 6.55
CA THR A 225 -13.97 22.57 7.75
C THR A 225 -12.97 22.76 8.88
N ARG A 226 -13.43 22.67 10.13
CA ARG A 226 -12.57 22.74 11.33
C ARG A 226 -11.36 21.80 11.27
N SER A 227 -11.52 20.67 10.63
CA SER A 227 -10.49 19.63 10.53
C SER A 227 -9.34 20.01 9.61
N PHE A 228 -9.56 20.83 8.56
CA PHE A 228 -8.56 21.08 7.51
C PHE A 228 -8.35 22.57 7.22
N LYS A 229 -8.98 23.49 7.97
CA LYS A 229 -8.80 24.94 7.75
C LYS A 229 -7.37 25.44 7.92
N HIS A 230 -6.54 24.70 8.63
CA HIS A 230 -5.14 25.02 8.87
C HIS A 230 -4.20 24.49 7.78
N VAL A 231 -4.72 23.62 6.88
CA VAL A 231 -3.89 22.99 5.85
C VAL A 231 -3.59 23.99 4.74
N ILE A 232 -2.31 24.25 4.53
CA ILE A 232 -1.84 25.12 3.45
C ILE A 232 -1.99 24.37 2.13
N GLN A 233 -2.68 25.00 1.17
CA GLN A 233 -2.87 24.41 -0.15
C GLN A 233 -1.85 24.96 -1.13
N GLN A 234 -1.15 24.08 -1.84
CA GLN A 234 -0.26 24.39 -2.96
C GLN A 234 -0.82 23.74 -4.22
N ASN A 235 -1.00 24.52 -5.28
CA ASN A 235 -1.25 23.95 -6.60
C ASN A 235 0.06 23.43 -7.20
N CYS A 236 0.04 22.23 -7.76
CA CYS A 236 1.19 21.65 -8.46
C CYS A 236 1.59 22.55 -9.63
N LEU A 237 2.79 23.15 -9.57
CA LEU A 237 3.23 24.11 -10.59
C LEU A 237 3.35 23.48 -11.99
N THR A 238 3.65 22.19 -12.07
CA THR A 238 3.65 21.45 -13.35
C THR A 238 2.26 21.47 -13.98
N HIS A 239 1.21 21.23 -13.19
CA HIS A 239 -0.17 21.28 -13.69
C HIS A 239 -0.62 22.69 -14.04
N VAL A 240 -0.20 23.69 -13.27
CA VAL A 240 -0.44 25.11 -13.62
C VAL A 240 0.16 25.45 -14.98
N LYS A 241 1.45 25.10 -15.20
CA LYS A 241 2.13 25.30 -16.50
C LYS A 241 1.42 24.60 -17.64
N TRP A 242 0.96 23.36 -17.40
CA TRP A 242 0.24 22.59 -18.40
C TRP A 242 -1.11 23.23 -18.79
N ILE A 243 -1.89 23.70 -17.80
CA ILE A 243 -3.17 24.38 -18.05
C ILE A 243 -2.96 25.65 -18.84
N VAL A 244 -2.01 26.49 -18.43
CA VAL A 244 -1.66 27.72 -19.17
C VAL A 244 -1.24 27.40 -20.60
N SER A 245 -0.40 26.39 -20.81
CA SER A 245 -0.01 25.95 -22.15
C SER A 245 -1.21 25.58 -23.02
N LYS A 246 -2.24 24.94 -22.45
CA LYS A 246 -3.49 24.61 -23.17
C LYS A 246 -4.22 25.89 -23.63
N HIS A 247 -4.32 26.90 -22.80
CA HIS A 247 -4.97 28.15 -23.15
C HIS A 247 -4.20 28.90 -24.23
N VAL A 248 -2.86 28.97 -24.13
CA VAL A 248 -2.02 29.58 -25.18
C VAL A 248 -2.13 28.82 -26.49
N LYS A 249 -2.17 27.47 -26.48
CA LYS A 249 -2.42 26.67 -27.69
C LYS A 249 -3.78 26.98 -28.30
N ALA A 250 -4.83 27.04 -27.51
CA ALA A 250 -6.17 27.37 -27.99
C ALA A 250 -6.24 28.77 -28.59
N PHE A 251 -5.60 29.76 -27.98
CA PHE A 251 -5.46 31.11 -28.53
C PHE A 251 -4.74 31.09 -29.88
N ALA A 252 -3.65 30.34 -30.00
CA ALA A 252 -2.89 30.14 -31.23
C ALA A 252 -3.62 29.27 -32.30
N GLY A 253 -4.89 28.93 -32.11
CA GLY A 253 -5.68 28.17 -33.08
C GLY A 253 -5.53 26.65 -33.00
N LEU A 254 -4.72 26.13 -32.06
CA LEU A 254 -4.57 24.70 -31.86
C LEU A 254 -5.66 24.14 -30.94
N SER A 255 -5.89 22.83 -30.99
CA SER A 255 -6.70 22.13 -29.97
C SER A 255 -5.97 22.15 -28.63
N LYS A 256 -6.70 22.30 -27.51
CA LYS A 256 -6.18 22.21 -26.14
C LYS A 256 -5.48 20.86 -25.86
N GLN A 257 -5.92 19.79 -26.50
CA GLN A 257 -5.32 18.45 -26.38
C GLN A 257 -4.20 18.20 -27.40
N SER A 258 -3.89 19.16 -28.27
CA SER A 258 -2.84 19.01 -29.27
C SER A 258 -1.49 18.66 -28.62
N LYS A 259 -0.85 17.62 -29.16
CA LYS A 259 0.53 17.26 -28.77
C LYS A 259 1.58 18.17 -29.42
N LYS A 260 1.17 18.97 -30.44
CA LYS A 260 2.07 19.94 -31.08
C LYS A 260 2.52 21.00 -30.08
N PRO A 261 3.75 21.44 -30.13
CA PRO A 261 4.22 22.57 -29.30
C PRO A 261 3.45 23.85 -29.64
N VAL A 262 3.52 24.84 -28.73
CA VAL A 262 3.01 26.18 -29.01
C VAL A 262 3.78 26.75 -30.19
N PRO A 263 3.10 27.36 -31.21
CA PRO A 263 3.75 28.03 -32.34
C PRO A 263 4.80 29.05 -31.91
N VAL A 264 5.83 29.22 -32.73
CA VAL A 264 7.02 30.04 -32.38
C VAL A 264 6.62 31.48 -32.02
N GLU A 265 5.68 32.05 -32.78
CA GLU A 265 5.17 33.41 -32.61
C GLU A 265 4.50 33.64 -31.23
N TRP A 266 4.05 32.59 -30.55
CA TRP A 266 3.38 32.69 -29.24
C TRP A 266 4.22 32.13 -28.08
N ARG A 267 5.44 31.64 -28.31
CA ARG A 267 6.30 31.08 -27.26
C ARG A 267 6.72 32.14 -26.25
N TRP A 268 6.92 33.39 -26.68
CA TRP A 268 7.25 34.49 -25.79
C TRP A 268 6.15 34.73 -24.75
N LEU A 269 4.87 34.61 -25.14
CA LEU A 269 3.74 34.72 -24.21
C LEU A 269 3.73 33.59 -23.22
N LEU A 270 3.93 32.34 -23.68
CA LEU A 270 4.04 31.18 -22.82
C LEU A 270 5.19 31.34 -21.82
N GLN A 271 6.34 31.86 -22.26
CA GLN A 271 7.48 32.10 -21.38
C GLN A 271 7.16 33.16 -20.29
N ARG A 272 6.39 34.19 -20.60
CA ARG A 272 5.91 35.13 -19.57
C ARG A 272 5.04 34.49 -18.53
N PHE A 273 4.12 33.64 -18.93
CA PHE A 273 3.33 32.86 -18.00
C PHE A 273 4.19 31.94 -17.12
N TYR A 274 5.18 31.27 -17.70
CA TYR A 274 6.09 30.43 -16.94
C TYR A 274 6.97 31.23 -15.98
N ALA A 275 7.47 32.38 -16.40
CA ALA A 275 8.23 33.28 -15.54
C ALA A 275 7.42 33.75 -14.31
N PHE A 276 6.10 33.96 -14.47
CA PHE A 276 5.21 34.23 -13.36
C PHE A 276 5.08 33.00 -12.43
N ILE A 277 4.84 31.80 -12.97
CA ILE A 277 4.70 30.59 -12.18
C ILE A 277 5.98 30.28 -11.40
N ASP A 278 7.14 30.55 -11.98
CA ASP A 278 8.47 30.39 -11.38
C ASP A 278 8.96 31.63 -10.63
N SER A 279 8.07 32.50 -10.17
CA SER A 279 8.42 33.72 -9.43
C SER A 279 9.19 33.40 -8.15
N ARG A 280 10.17 34.25 -7.83
CA ARG A 280 11.08 34.05 -6.69
C ARG A 280 10.43 34.37 -5.33
N ASN A 281 9.50 35.30 -5.33
CA ASN A 281 8.78 35.75 -4.15
C ASN A 281 7.40 36.28 -4.51
N GLU A 282 6.59 36.61 -3.52
CA GLU A 282 5.21 37.06 -3.66
C GLU A 282 5.14 38.38 -4.45
N THR A 283 6.00 39.35 -4.18
CA THR A 283 6.04 40.64 -4.90
C THR A 283 6.34 40.44 -6.39
N ASP A 284 7.35 39.63 -6.71
CA ASP A 284 7.70 39.25 -8.08
C ASP A 284 6.53 38.58 -8.81
N ALA A 285 5.79 37.71 -8.11
CA ALA A 285 4.60 37.10 -8.67
C ALA A 285 3.49 38.08 -9.00
N TYR A 286 3.20 39.02 -8.10
CA TYR A 286 2.20 40.07 -8.36
C TYR A 286 2.58 40.96 -9.54
N ILE A 287 3.83 41.42 -9.60
CA ILE A 287 4.34 42.23 -10.70
C ILE A 287 4.21 41.51 -12.04
N LYS A 288 4.65 40.25 -12.10
CA LYS A 288 4.59 39.46 -13.34
C LYS A 288 3.16 39.16 -13.78
N LEU A 289 2.27 38.87 -12.84
CA LEU A 289 0.86 38.62 -13.14
C LEU A 289 0.19 39.89 -13.72
N GLU A 290 0.50 41.06 -13.16
CA GLU A 290 0.01 42.33 -13.68
C GLU A 290 0.56 42.63 -15.09
N ILE A 291 1.83 42.37 -15.34
CA ILE A 291 2.41 42.47 -16.68
C ILE A 291 1.70 41.56 -17.68
N ILE A 292 1.42 40.32 -17.29
CA ILE A 292 0.68 39.37 -18.13
C ILE A 292 -0.72 39.91 -18.42
N ARG A 293 -1.45 40.34 -17.38
CA ARG A 293 -2.80 40.90 -17.50
C ARG A 293 -2.83 42.03 -18.53
N ARG A 294 -1.97 43.06 -18.36
CA ARG A 294 -1.88 44.19 -19.30
C ARG A 294 -1.46 43.77 -20.71
N THR A 295 -0.59 42.75 -20.80
CA THR A 295 -0.20 42.18 -22.09
C THR A 295 -1.38 41.56 -22.81
N VAL A 296 -2.15 40.71 -22.11
CA VAL A 296 -3.32 40.01 -22.66
C VAL A 296 -4.42 41.00 -23.07
N GLU A 297 -4.67 42.05 -22.27
CA GLU A 297 -5.64 43.11 -22.58
C GLU A 297 -5.35 43.86 -23.88
N ARG A 298 -4.08 43.97 -24.25
CA ARG A 298 -3.64 44.63 -25.50
C ARG A 298 -3.68 43.74 -26.73
N LEU A 299 -3.73 42.39 -26.51
CA LEU A 299 -3.80 41.42 -27.61
C LEU A 299 -5.19 41.44 -28.23
N LYS A 300 -5.24 41.27 -29.56
CA LYS A 300 -6.46 41.13 -30.33
C LYS A 300 -6.50 39.72 -30.97
N GLY A 301 -7.67 39.13 -31.10
CA GLY A 301 -7.84 37.84 -31.78
C GLY A 301 -9.14 37.19 -31.45
N LYS A 302 -9.65 36.32 -32.34
CA LYS A 302 -10.93 35.64 -32.21
C LYS A 302 -11.05 34.77 -30.95
N LYS A 303 -9.92 34.31 -30.38
CA LYS A 303 -9.87 33.45 -29.20
C LYS A 303 -9.23 34.07 -27.96
N ILE A 304 -9.24 35.43 -27.90
CA ILE A 304 -8.67 36.16 -26.76
C ILE A 304 -9.25 35.75 -25.40
N ASN A 305 -10.50 35.30 -25.36
CA ASN A 305 -11.16 34.81 -24.17
C ASN A 305 -10.44 33.62 -23.52
N GLU A 306 -9.67 32.84 -24.29
CA GLU A 306 -8.87 31.73 -23.74
C GLU A 306 -7.74 32.28 -22.84
N LEU A 307 -7.07 33.36 -23.28
CA LEU A 307 -6.02 33.99 -22.47
C LEU A 307 -6.60 34.73 -21.27
N LEU A 308 -7.72 35.44 -21.44
CA LEU A 308 -8.43 36.07 -20.31
C LEU A 308 -8.86 35.07 -19.27
N THR A 309 -9.33 33.89 -19.71
CA THR A 309 -9.65 32.79 -18.80
C THR A 309 -8.42 32.31 -18.04
N ALA A 310 -7.27 32.15 -18.73
CA ALA A 310 -6.03 31.76 -18.07
C ALA A 310 -5.60 32.79 -17.02
N VAL A 311 -5.67 34.08 -17.32
CA VAL A 311 -5.33 35.15 -16.35
C VAL A 311 -6.25 35.11 -15.14
N LYS A 312 -7.56 35.05 -15.32
CA LYS A 312 -8.55 34.94 -14.22
C LYS A 312 -8.30 33.70 -13.34
N GLN A 313 -7.95 32.56 -13.95
CA GLN A 313 -7.62 31.36 -13.20
C GLN A 313 -6.34 31.57 -12.37
N LEU A 314 -5.30 32.16 -12.94
CA LEU A 314 -4.04 32.45 -12.23
C LEU A 314 -4.25 33.42 -11.07
N GLU A 315 -5.07 34.45 -11.25
CA GLU A 315 -5.45 35.41 -10.20
C GLU A 315 -6.13 34.65 -9.04
N SER A 316 -7.12 33.80 -9.35
CA SER A 316 -7.83 33.02 -8.34
C SER A 316 -6.94 31.97 -7.64
N TRP A 317 -5.93 31.48 -8.30
CA TRP A 317 -5.01 30.48 -7.79
C TRP A 317 -3.73 31.05 -7.16
N LEU A 318 -3.50 32.36 -7.30
CA LEU A 318 -2.26 33.01 -6.86
C LEU A 318 -1.85 32.60 -5.43
N PRO A 319 -2.73 32.68 -4.40
CA PRO A 319 -2.35 32.28 -3.06
C PRO A 319 -1.88 30.82 -2.95
N LYS A 320 -2.40 29.95 -3.83
CA LYS A 320 -2.05 28.52 -3.89
C LYS A 320 -0.87 28.22 -4.80
N ILE A 321 -0.50 29.14 -5.68
CA ILE A 321 0.70 29.02 -6.53
C ILE A 321 1.95 29.41 -5.72
N ILE A 322 1.86 30.45 -4.90
CA ILE A 322 2.98 30.98 -4.12
C ILE A 322 3.08 30.44 -2.69
N ALA A 323 2.25 29.47 -2.30
CA ALA A 323 2.24 28.96 -0.93
C ALA A 323 3.61 28.40 -0.49
N HIS A 324 4.35 27.76 -1.40
CA HIS A 324 5.71 27.26 -1.18
C HIS A 324 6.73 28.38 -0.86
N GLN A 325 6.49 29.61 -1.31
CA GLN A 325 7.36 30.76 -1.03
C GLN A 325 7.22 31.22 0.43
N LYS A 326 6.04 31.01 1.04
CA LYS A 326 5.77 31.31 2.46
C LYS A 326 6.18 30.17 3.37
N ASN A 327 6.24 28.97 2.86
CA ASN A 327 6.62 27.79 3.63
C ASN A 327 7.54 26.87 2.80
N PRO A 328 8.86 26.89 3.04
CA PRO A 328 9.86 26.15 2.26
C PRO A 328 9.73 24.62 2.38
N PHE A 329 8.99 24.11 3.35
CA PHE A 329 8.74 22.68 3.49
C PHE A 329 7.67 22.16 2.54
N ILE A 330 6.93 23.05 1.86
CA ILE A 330 5.92 22.65 0.87
C ILE A 330 6.60 22.53 -0.51
N PRO A 331 6.67 21.31 -1.08
CA PRO A 331 7.17 21.14 -2.44
C PRO A 331 6.27 21.84 -3.48
N THR A 332 6.88 22.26 -4.56
CA THR A 332 6.18 22.97 -5.65
C THR A 332 5.35 22.04 -6.54
N THR A 333 5.64 20.73 -6.52
CA THR A 333 5.00 19.75 -7.40
C THR A 333 4.68 18.45 -6.68
N ASN A 334 3.71 17.68 -7.21
CA ASN A 334 3.39 16.32 -6.80
C ASN A 334 3.97 15.24 -7.75
N ASN A 335 5.02 15.55 -8.51
CA ASN A 335 5.64 14.64 -9.49
C ASN A 335 6.05 13.29 -8.89
N LEU A 336 6.32 13.26 -7.59
CA LEU A 336 6.61 12.04 -6.85
C LEU A 336 5.44 11.06 -6.91
N LEU A 337 4.22 11.57 -6.76
CA LEU A 337 3.00 10.77 -6.83
C LEU A 337 2.74 10.27 -8.25
N GLU A 338 2.97 11.12 -9.27
CA GLU A 338 2.89 10.70 -10.67
C GLU A 338 3.88 9.56 -10.99
N GLY A 339 5.10 9.62 -10.44
CA GLY A 339 6.10 8.55 -10.55
C GLY A 339 5.64 7.24 -9.89
N PHE A 340 4.86 7.35 -8.82
CA PHE A 340 4.24 6.21 -8.16
C PHE A 340 3.08 5.65 -9.00
N HIS A 341 2.23 6.53 -9.56
CA HIS A 341 1.15 6.17 -10.47
C HIS A 341 1.64 5.38 -11.69
N LYS A 342 2.75 5.77 -12.29
CA LYS A 342 3.37 5.02 -13.39
C LYS A 342 3.68 3.58 -12.99
N LYS A 343 4.15 3.36 -11.75
CA LYS A 343 4.42 2.01 -11.23
C LYS A 343 3.16 1.17 -11.05
N TYR A 344 2.02 1.76 -10.71
CA TYR A 344 0.74 1.02 -10.67
C TYR A 344 0.24 0.69 -12.07
N THR A 345 0.22 1.69 -12.94
CA THR A 345 -0.40 1.58 -14.25
C THR A 345 0.42 0.76 -15.25
N CYS A 346 1.72 0.49 -14.97
CA CYS A 346 2.54 -0.40 -15.80
C CYS A 346 2.07 -1.86 -15.78
N TYR A 347 1.37 -2.28 -14.72
CA TYR A 347 0.99 -3.67 -14.59
C TYR A 347 -0.31 -3.97 -15.33
N PRO A 348 -0.33 -4.99 -16.22
CA PRO A 348 -1.54 -5.39 -16.94
C PRO A 348 -2.70 -5.73 -16.00
N SER A 349 -2.40 -6.27 -14.80
CA SER A 349 -3.38 -6.58 -13.76
C SER A 349 -4.18 -5.36 -13.31
N PHE A 350 -3.56 -4.18 -13.29
CA PHE A 350 -4.23 -2.94 -12.90
C PHE A 350 -5.14 -2.38 -14.01
N LYS A 351 -4.89 -2.75 -15.28
CA LYS A 351 -5.62 -2.19 -16.42
C LYS A 351 -6.75 -3.07 -16.95
N ARG A 352 -6.67 -4.40 -16.79
CA ARG A 352 -7.51 -5.30 -17.60
C ARG A 352 -8.27 -6.38 -16.83
N HIS A 353 -7.93 -6.69 -15.59
CA HIS A 353 -8.43 -7.90 -14.92
C HIS A 353 -9.07 -7.67 -13.55
N MET A 354 -9.34 -6.42 -13.20
CA MET A 354 -10.06 -6.13 -11.95
C MET A 354 -11.55 -6.30 -12.18
N MET A 355 -12.14 -7.21 -11.43
CA MET A 355 -13.57 -7.50 -11.50
C MET A 355 -14.34 -6.88 -10.33
N THR A 356 -13.65 -6.50 -9.24
CA THR A 356 -14.28 -5.97 -8.03
C THR A 356 -13.43 -4.86 -7.39
N LEU A 357 -14.08 -3.92 -6.72
CA LEU A 357 -13.45 -2.88 -5.90
C LEU A 357 -12.50 -3.45 -4.86
N ASP A 358 -12.95 -4.48 -4.14
CA ASP A 358 -12.16 -5.15 -3.12
C ASP A 358 -10.91 -5.83 -3.71
N GLY A 359 -11.02 -6.43 -4.89
CA GLY A 359 -9.87 -6.98 -5.62
C GLY A 359 -8.86 -5.89 -6.01
N ALA A 360 -9.33 -4.75 -6.49
CA ALA A 360 -8.50 -3.60 -6.82
C ALA A 360 -7.83 -3.00 -5.58
N GLN A 361 -8.58 -2.84 -4.49
CA GLN A 361 -8.03 -2.35 -3.23
C GLN A 361 -6.94 -3.27 -2.66
N ARG A 362 -7.12 -4.58 -2.71
CA ARG A 362 -6.08 -5.53 -2.27
C ARG A 362 -4.79 -5.40 -3.07
N ILE A 363 -4.88 -5.23 -4.39
CA ILE A 363 -3.70 -5.00 -5.22
C ILE A 363 -3.03 -3.68 -4.82
N LEU A 364 -3.81 -2.64 -4.61
CA LEU A 364 -3.31 -1.35 -4.17
C LEU A 364 -2.59 -1.45 -2.82
N ASP A 365 -3.21 -2.13 -1.84
CA ASP A 365 -2.62 -2.35 -0.51
C ASP A 365 -1.26 -3.06 -0.59
N TYR A 366 -1.14 -4.10 -1.42
CA TYR A 366 0.15 -4.76 -1.68
C TYR A 366 1.18 -3.81 -2.29
N ARG A 367 0.76 -2.88 -3.17
CA ARG A 367 1.65 -1.92 -3.82
C ARG A 367 2.12 -0.84 -2.87
N VAL A 368 1.21 -0.29 -2.09
CA VAL A 368 1.51 0.68 -1.04
C VAL A 368 2.48 0.06 -0.04
N PHE A 369 2.18 -1.16 0.42
CA PHE A 369 3.04 -1.90 1.31
C PHE A 369 4.45 -2.06 0.73
N ARG A 370 4.58 -2.58 -0.48
CA ARG A 370 5.88 -2.75 -1.15
C ARG A 370 6.64 -1.44 -1.30
N HIS A 371 5.93 -0.35 -1.66
CA HIS A 371 6.56 0.96 -1.82
C HIS A 371 7.12 1.48 -0.50
N ASN A 372 6.31 1.46 0.53
CA ASN A 372 6.67 1.93 1.87
C ASN A 372 7.82 1.09 2.45
N PHE A 373 7.77 -0.20 2.23
CA PHE A 373 8.70 -1.19 2.77
C PHE A 373 10.11 -1.14 2.16
N ARG A 374 10.21 -0.96 0.84
CA ARG A 374 11.51 -0.90 0.14
C ARG A 374 12.33 0.33 0.48
N ARG A 375 11.71 1.38 0.97
CA ARG A 375 12.37 2.66 1.23
C ARG A 375 12.99 2.76 2.61
N PHE A 376 12.60 1.89 3.51
CA PHE A 376 13.03 1.93 4.91
C PHE A 376 13.49 0.53 5.36
N PRO A 377 14.78 0.18 5.12
CA PRO A 377 15.34 -1.13 5.48
C PRO A 377 15.15 -1.47 6.97
N GLU A 378 15.24 -0.48 7.85
CA GLU A 378 15.02 -0.64 9.29
C GLU A 378 13.57 -1.06 9.60
N TYR A 379 12.63 -0.56 8.79
CA TYR A 379 11.23 -0.94 8.84
C TYR A 379 11.01 -2.39 8.41
N LYS A 380 11.82 -2.87 7.46
CA LYS A 380 11.75 -4.24 6.97
C LYS A 380 12.02 -5.24 8.08
N LEU A 381 13.05 -5.02 8.87
CA LEU A 381 13.44 -5.92 9.96
C LEU A 381 12.37 -5.97 11.07
N GLN A 382 11.91 -4.81 11.51
CA GLN A 382 10.84 -4.69 12.51
C GLN A 382 9.52 -5.28 12.03
N PHE A 383 9.25 -5.17 10.74
CA PHE A 383 8.04 -5.67 10.14
C PHE A 383 8.08 -7.19 9.96
N GLU A 384 9.19 -7.77 9.51
CA GLU A 384 9.31 -9.23 9.38
C GLU A 384 9.10 -9.90 10.74
N VAL A 385 9.65 -9.37 11.80
CA VAL A 385 9.41 -9.84 13.18
C VAL A 385 7.94 -9.69 13.56
N LYS A 386 7.35 -8.50 13.40
CA LYS A 386 5.95 -8.25 13.74
C LYS A 386 4.95 -8.97 12.84
N PHE A 387 5.30 -9.20 11.57
CA PHE A 387 4.44 -9.98 10.68
C PHE A 387 4.38 -11.45 11.07
N GLU A 388 5.48 -12.02 11.54
CA GLU A 388 5.46 -13.38 12.09
C GLU A 388 4.71 -13.44 13.44
N GLU A 389 4.88 -12.47 14.32
CA GLU A 389 4.09 -12.32 15.55
C GLU A 389 2.60 -12.13 15.24
N PHE A 390 2.27 -11.30 14.27
CA PHE A 390 0.90 -11.06 13.81
C PHE A 390 0.27 -12.32 13.18
N LYS A 391 1.05 -13.12 12.44
CA LYS A 391 0.63 -14.43 11.96
C LYS A 391 0.30 -15.41 13.09
N ILE A 392 1.12 -15.43 14.13
CA ILE A 392 0.89 -16.25 15.31
C ILE A 392 -0.43 -15.82 15.96
N ILE A 393 -0.63 -14.52 16.14
CA ILE A 393 -1.88 -13.96 16.68
C ILE A 393 -3.08 -14.33 15.81
N LEU A 394 -3.00 -14.19 14.48
CA LEU A 394 -4.09 -14.54 13.57
C LEU A 394 -4.38 -16.06 13.55
N SER A 395 -3.37 -16.90 13.77
CA SER A 395 -3.55 -18.35 13.84
C SER A 395 -4.20 -18.80 15.14
N GLU A 396 -4.06 -18.02 16.21
CA GLU A 396 -4.62 -18.29 17.55
C GLU A 396 -6.03 -17.74 17.76
N LEU A 397 -6.51 -16.90 16.82
CA LEU A 397 -7.85 -16.30 16.94
C LEU A 397 -8.95 -17.32 16.65
N PRO A 398 -9.95 -17.45 17.52
CA PRO A 398 -11.12 -18.30 17.27
C PRO A 398 -11.95 -17.77 16.11
N ASN A 399 -12.53 -18.70 15.34
CA ASN A 399 -13.34 -18.43 14.15
C ASN A 399 -14.36 -17.29 14.31
N LYS A 400 -14.42 -16.46 13.32
CA LYS A 400 -15.38 -15.41 12.83
C LYS A 400 -16.53 -14.88 13.73
N ARG A 401 -16.84 -15.44 14.89
CA ARG A 401 -18.01 -15.02 15.70
C ARG A 401 -17.73 -13.94 16.76
N THR A 402 -16.50 -13.44 16.88
CA THR A 402 -16.14 -12.42 17.90
C THR A 402 -15.29 -11.28 17.36
N MET A 403 -15.77 -10.59 16.31
CA MET A 403 -15.11 -9.35 15.82
C MET A 403 -14.88 -8.32 16.94
N SER A 404 -15.74 -8.25 17.94
CA SER A 404 -15.60 -7.33 19.08
C SER A 404 -14.45 -7.67 20.04
N ALA A 405 -14.14 -8.97 20.20
CA ALA A 405 -13.00 -9.42 21.01
C ALA A 405 -11.68 -9.21 20.27
N GLN A 406 -11.66 -9.46 18.96
CA GLN A 406 -10.53 -9.16 18.08
C GLN A 406 -10.17 -7.68 18.11
N HIS A 407 -11.16 -6.80 17.99
CA HIS A 407 -10.95 -5.35 18.01
C HIS A 407 -10.39 -4.87 19.36
N ARG A 408 -10.87 -5.39 20.47
CA ARG A 408 -10.34 -5.07 21.82
C ARG A 408 -8.92 -5.57 22.05
N TYR A 409 -8.60 -6.76 21.55
CA TYR A 409 -7.24 -7.32 21.63
C TYR A 409 -6.26 -6.46 20.84
N PHE A 410 -6.61 -6.10 19.60
CA PHE A 410 -5.82 -5.20 18.79
C PHE A 410 -5.63 -3.84 19.47
N GLN A 411 -6.68 -3.24 20.04
CA GLN A 411 -6.56 -1.96 20.75
C GLN A 411 -5.62 -2.04 21.96
N ALA A 412 -5.61 -3.14 22.71
CA ALA A 412 -4.71 -3.33 23.84
C ALA A 412 -3.23 -3.46 23.41
N GLU A 413 -2.96 -4.20 22.33
CA GLU A 413 -1.61 -4.30 21.77
C GLU A 413 -1.15 -2.99 21.13
N PHE A 414 -2.08 -2.21 20.56
CA PHE A 414 -1.82 -0.85 20.05
C PHE A 414 -1.42 0.13 21.14
N LYS A 415 -2.01 0.05 22.33
CA LYS A 415 -1.62 0.90 23.46
C LYS A 415 -0.17 0.69 23.87
N LYS A 416 0.30 -0.57 23.89
CA LYS A 416 1.71 -0.90 24.15
C LYS A 416 2.64 -0.39 23.03
N LEU A 417 2.19 -0.40 21.78
CA LEU A 417 2.92 0.17 20.67
C LEU A 417 2.96 1.70 20.73
N ASP A 418 1.87 2.38 21.11
CA ASP A 418 1.83 3.83 21.29
C ASP A 418 2.84 4.30 22.38
N GLU A 419 3.00 3.56 23.48
CA GLU A 419 4.00 3.85 24.52
C GLU A 419 5.43 3.72 24.00
N TRP A 420 5.70 2.71 23.17
CA TRP A 420 7.02 2.54 22.55
C TRP A 420 7.28 3.61 21.47
N TYR A 421 6.26 4.09 20.77
CA TYR A 421 6.33 5.15 19.75
C TYR A 421 6.43 6.57 20.32
N GLY A 422 6.02 6.81 21.53
CA GLY A 422 6.27 8.09 22.21
C GLY A 422 7.75 8.44 22.15
N ASN A 423 8.61 7.49 22.47
CA ASN A 423 10.06 7.63 22.42
C ASN A 423 10.62 7.79 21.01
N TYR A 424 9.99 7.16 20.00
CA TYR A 424 10.45 7.23 18.60
C TYR A 424 10.09 8.56 17.94
N ARG A 425 8.97 9.15 18.31
CA ARG A 425 8.51 10.46 17.83
C ARG A 425 9.46 11.58 18.26
N GLU A 426 9.99 11.52 19.48
CA GLU A 426 10.98 12.48 19.98
C GLU A 426 12.32 12.34 19.25
N LEU A 427 12.77 11.13 18.97
CA LEU A 427 13.97 10.86 18.17
C LEU A 427 13.87 11.40 16.75
N TRP A 428 12.70 11.29 16.10
CA TRP A 428 12.46 11.82 14.77
C TRP A 428 12.37 13.35 14.76
N GLN A 429 11.73 13.95 15.74
CA GLN A 429 11.72 15.41 15.89
C GLN A 429 13.13 15.96 16.10
N GLN A 430 13.97 15.28 16.86
CA GLN A 430 15.39 15.64 17.04
C GLN A 430 16.21 15.44 15.76
N TYR A 431 15.90 14.44 14.95
CA TYR A 431 16.58 14.19 13.67
C TYR A 431 16.24 15.27 12.62
N PHE A 432 14.98 15.64 12.47
CA PHE A 432 14.55 16.69 11.57
C PHE A 432 14.89 18.11 12.07
N ALA A 433 15.11 18.31 13.33
CA ALA A 433 15.61 19.58 13.86
C ALA A 433 17.12 19.80 13.59
N LYS A 434 17.84 18.76 13.17
CA LYS A 434 19.28 18.81 12.84
C LYS A 434 19.57 18.87 11.34
N ILE A 435 18.54 18.69 10.48
CA ILE A 435 18.61 18.92 9.04
C ILE A 435 17.99 20.27 8.71
#